data_7e80ca8de0d503c0cf35410f4eec9368
#
_entry.id   7e80ca8de0d503c0cf35410f4eec9368
#
_cell.length_a   1.000
_cell.length_b   1.000
_cell.length_c   1.000
_cell.angle_alpha   90.00
_cell.angle_beta   90.00
_cell.angle_gamma   90.00
#
_symmetry.space_group_name_H-M   'P 1'
#
loop_
_entity.id
_entity.type
_entity.pdbx_description
1 polymer ?
#
loop_
_entity_poly.entity_id
_entity_poly.type
_entity_poly.pdbx_seq_one_letter_code
_entity_poly.pdbx_strand_id
1 'polypeptide(L)'
;MERTGMARPRVRREAGAGAAEELFQGVYPRLAGWVRRLVDDDDTAHEIASEAFVRLLARWTTVESPKSYLYMIATNLIRDHWRKTERERRALRSVTAGSAGDPVAFPVQDVDVRNLIASLPPRLRDPFLLHYYGGFGLKEVASLLHRPEGTIKADLFAARARLRTALGERDG
;
A
#
# COMPACT_ATOMS: atom_id res chain seq x y z
N MET A 1 -4.60 -47.32 29.82
CA MET A 1 -5.52 -46.35 29.14
C MET A 1 -5.05 -44.96 29.48
N GLU A 2 -4.09 -44.47 28.70
CA GLU A 2 -3.54 -43.12 28.87
C GLU A 2 -4.32 -42.14 28.02
N ARG A 3 -4.89 -41.17 28.68
CA ARG A 3 -5.56 -40.02 28.01
C ARG A 3 -4.49 -39.06 27.56
N THR A 4 -4.15 -39.11 26.29
CA THR A 4 -3.32 -38.11 25.62
C THR A 4 -3.96 -36.74 25.76
N GLY A 5 -3.35 -35.91 26.59
CA GLY A 5 -3.81 -34.56 26.87
C GLY A 5 -3.74 -33.68 25.63
N MET A 6 -4.87 -33.20 25.24
CA MET A 6 -5.05 -32.15 24.24
C MET A 6 -4.41 -30.87 24.76
N ALA A 7 -3.17 -30.59 24.33
CA ALA A 7 -2.42 -29.38 24.69
C ALA A 7 -3.06 -28.14 24.05
N ARG A 8 -3.79 -27.46 24.83
CA ARG A 8 -4.00 -26.06 25.19
C ARG A 8 -3.98 -25.04 24.06
N PRO A 9 -5.13 -24.48 23.70
CA PRO A 9 -5.26 -23.31 22.81
C PRO A 9 -4.62 -22.02 23.39
N ARG A 10 -4.30 -21.98 24.68
CA ARG A 10 -3.82 -20.80 25.40
C ARG A 10 -2.35 -20.48 25.11
N VAL A 11 -1.45 -21.47 25.08
CA VAL A 11 -0.02 -21.29 24.80
C VAL A 11 0.22 -20.85 23.36
N ARG A 12 -0.62 -21.31 22.43
CA ARG A 12 -0.54 -20.90 21.02
C ARG A 12 -1.01 -19.48 20.78
N ARG A 13 -1.94 -18.98 21.61
CA ARG A 13 -2.39 -17.57 21.57
C ARG A 13 -1.36 -16.63 22.17
N GLU A 14 -0.71 -17.01 23.26
CA GLU A 14 0.32 -16.19 23.93
C GLU A 14 1.59 -16.07 23.07
N ALA A 15 2.04 -17.17 22.45
CA ALA A 15 3.14 -17.15 21.49
C ALA A 15 2.81 -16.33 20.25
N GLY A 16 1.56 -16.36 19.79
CA GLY A 16 1.09 -15.55 18.68
C GLY A 16 1.00 -14.06 19.02
N ALA A 17 0.62 -13.70 20.24
CA ALA A 17 0.54 -12.31 20.70
C ALA A 17 1.94 -11.67 20.80
N GLY A 18 2.93 -12.39 21.35
CA GLY A 18 4.32 -11.90 21.41
C GLY A 18 4.91 -11.67 20.03
N ALA A 19 4.72 -12.61 19.09
CA ALA A 19 5.20 -12.45 17.72
C ALA A 19 4.50 -11.31 16.97
N ALA A 20 3.22 -11.06 17.24
CA ALA A 20 2.48 -9.94 16.67
C ALA A 20 2.97 -8.61 17.23
N GLU A 21 3.29 -8.54 18.52
CA GLU A 21 3.85 -7.36 19.16
C GLU A 21 5.25 -7.04 18.64
N GLU A 22 6.12 -8.04 18.52
CA GLU A 22 7.46 -7.88 17.92
C GLU A 22 7.37 -7.37 16.47
N LEU A 23 6.44 -7.92 15.68
CA LEU A 23 6.20 -7.45 14.33
C LEU A 23 5.73 -5.99 14.34
N PHE A 24 4.82 -5.63 15.22
CA PHE A 24 4.31 -4.25 15.35
C PHE A 24 5.45 -3.30 15.67
N GLN A 25 6.22 -3.55 16.72
CA GLN A 25 7.33 -2.69 17.13
C GLN A 25 8.40 -2.55 16.03
N GLY A 26 8.72 -3.63 15.33
CA GLY A 26 9.76 -3.63 14.30
C GLY A 26 9.32 -3.08 12.93
N VAL A 27 8.04 -3.15 12.60
CA VAL A 27 7.55 -2.86 11.25
C VAL A 27 6.66 -1.62 11.19
N TYR A 28 5.91 -1.31 12.25
CA TYR A 28 4.95 -0.19 12.24
C TYR A 28 5.56 1.16 11.85
N PRO A 29 6.69 1.60 12.43
CA PRO A 29 7.28 2.90 12.07
C PRO A 29 7.69 2.97 10.59
N ARG A 30 8.20 1.86 10.05
CA ARG A 30 8.59 1.76 8.64
C ARG A 30 7.37 1.76 7.72
N LEU A 31 6.32 1.05 8.10
CA LEU A 31 5.07 1.01 7.35
C LEU A 31 4.41 2.39 7.32
N ALA A 32 4.25 3.05 8.47
CA ALA A 32 3.68 4.38 8.56
C ALA A 32 4.48 5.40 7.73
N GLY A 33 5.82 5.39 7.84
CA GLY A 33 6.70 6.24 7.04
C GLY A 33 6.62 5.95 5.53
N TRP A 34 6.42 4.69 5.14
CA TRP A 34 6.19 4.31 3.75
C TRP A 34 4.83 4.81 3.23
N VAL A 35 3.76 4.60 4.00
CA VAL A 35 2.41 5.10 3.65
C VAL A 35 2.42 6.62 3.57
N ARG A 36 3.07 7.31 4.51
CA ARG A 36 3.19 8.77 4.55
C ARG A 36 3.72 9.37 3.24
N ARG A 37 4.69 8.73 2.62
CA ARG A 37 5.22 9.16 1.31
C ARG A 37 4.21 9.04 0.17
N LEU A 38 3.15 8.26 0.36
CA LEU A 38 2.16 7.95 -0.68
C LEU A 38 0.83 8.67 -0.48
N VAL A 39 0.48 9.09 0.74
CA VAL A 39 -0.82 9.72 1.03
C VAL A 39 -0.74 11.20 1.41
N ASP A 40 0.45 11.72 1.67
CA ASP A 40 0.73 13.15 1.93
C ASP A 40 0.13 13.73 3.22
N ASP A 41 -0.39 12.89 4.08
CA ASP A 41 -0.98 13.29 5.34
C ASP A 41 -0.59 12.29 6.45
N ASP A 42 -0.13 12.81 7.58
CA ASP A 42 0.36 11.98 8.69
C ASP A 42 -0.76 11.19 9.35
N ASP A 43 -1.90 11.82 9.59
CA ASP A 43 -3.04 11.17 10.24
C ASP A 43 -3.58 10.04 9.36
N THR A 44 -3.78 10.30 8.07
CA THR A 44 -4.17 9.27 7.09
C THR A 44 -3.15 8.15 7.00
N ALA A 45 -1.85 8.44 7.08
CA ALA A 45 -0.81 7.41 7.04
C ALA A 45 -0.89 6.49 8.27
N HIS A 46 -1.10 7.06 9.44
CA HIS A 46 -1.28 6.30 10.68
C HIS A 46 -2.59 5.51 10.70
N GLU A 47 -3.69 6.06 10.17
CA GLU A 47 -4.96 5.34 10.00
C GLU A 47 -4.78 4.11 9.12
N ILE A 48 -4.17 4.27 7.94
CA ILE A 48 -3.91 3.17 7.01
C ILE A 48 -2.98 2.11 7.62
N ALA A 49 -1.91 2.53 8.27
CA ALA A 49 -0.97 1.61 8.90
C ALA A 49 -1.66 0.82 10.04
N SER A 50 -2.43 1.48 10.88
CA SER A 50 -3.17 0.86 11.98
C SER A 50 -4.24 -0.11 11.46
N GLU A 51 -5.03 0.30 10.47
CA GLU A 51 -6.04 -0.55 9.84
C GLU A 51 -5.43 -1.79 9.18
N ALA A 52 -4.26 -1.64 8.54
CA ALA A 52 -3.54 -2.77 7.96
C ALA A 52 -3.12 -3.78 9.03
N PHE A 53 -2.65 -3.31 10.19
CA PHE A 53 -2.33 -4.19 11.33
C PHE A 53 -3.56 -4.88 11.91
N VAL A 54 -4.67 -4.16 12.08
CA VAL A 54 -5.94 -4.75 12.57
C VAL A 54 -6.39 -5.89 11.64
N ARG A 55 -6.36 -5.67 10.34
CA ARG A 55 -6.71 -6.72 9.35
C ARG A 55 -5.74 -7.89 9.36
N LEU A 56 -4.44 -7.64 9.53
CA LEU A 56 -3.44 -8.70 9.68
C LEU A 56 -3.72 -9.53 10.93
N LEU A 57 -3.96 -8.88 12.09
CA LEU A 57 -4.23 -9.56 13.35
C LEU A 57 -5.47 -10.46 13.28
N ALA A 58 -6.50 -10.03 12.58
CA ALA A 58 -7.70 -10.85 12.35
C ALA A 58 -7.41 -12.15 11.58
N ARG A 59 -6.30 -12.21 10.86
CA ARG A 59 -5.87 -13.37 10.06
C ARG A 59 -4.53 -13.96 10.49
N TRP A 60 -4.00 -13.55 11.65
CA TRP A 60 -2.66 -13.88 12.11
C TRP A 60 -2.30 -15.36 12.01
N THR A 61 -3.22 -16.24 12.39
CA THR A 61 -2.99 -17.69 12.42
C THR A 61 -3.01 -18.36 11.05
N THR A 62 -3.48 -17.67 10.01
CA THR A 62 -3.64 -18.21 8.65
C THR A 62 -2.65 -17.65 7.65
N VAL A 63 -1.88 -16.61 8.05
CA VAL A 63 -0.94 -15.92 7.18
C VAL A 63 0.45 -16.51 7.34
N GLU A 64 1.06 -16.98 6.25
CA GLU A 64 2.42 -17.54 6.25
C GLU A 64 3.51 -16.47 6.37
N SER A 65 3.31 -15.32 5.74
CA SER A 65 4.26 -14.19 5.75
C SER A 65 3.57 -12.91 6.23
N PRO A 66 3.48 -12.69 7.55
CA PRO A 66 2.75 -11.56 8.12
C PRO A 66 3.22 -10.19 7.62
N LYS A 67 4.55 -9.97 7.53
CA LYS A 67 5.11 -8.71 7.02
C LYS A 67 4.68 -8.44 5.58
N SER A 68 4.82 -9.41 4.71
CA SER A 68 4.47 -9.28 3.30
C SER A 68 2.97 -9.05 3.11
N TYR A 69 2.15 -9.78 3.86
CA TYR A 69 0.71 -9.65 3.85
C TYR A 69 0.27 -8.26 4.35
N LEU A 70 0.93 -7.74 5.38
CA LEU A 70 0.71 -6.39 5.92
C LEU A 70 0.90 -5.31 4.85
N TYR A 71 2.00 -5.35 4.11
CA TYR A 71 2.26 -4.39 3.02
C TYR A 71 1.27 -4.52 1.87
N MET A 72 0.80 -5.73 1.57
CA MET A 72 -0.25 -5.95 0.58
C MET A 72 -1.58 -5.32 1.02
N ILE A 73 -1.97 -5.47 2.28
CA ILE A 73 -3.15 -4.80 2.84
C ILE A 73 -3.01 -3.29 2.72
N ALA A 74 -1.87 -2.74 3.17
CA ALA A 74 -1.61 -1.31 3.12
C ALA A 74 -1.64 -0.76 1.68
N THR A 75 -1.09 -1.49 0.70
CA THR A 75 -1.17 -1.13 -0.73
C THR A 75 -2.62 -1.01 -1.19
N ASN A 76 -3.49 -1.94 -0.79
CA ASN A 76 -4.92 -1.88 -1.12
C ASN A 76 -5.61 -0.67 -0.47
N LEU A 77 -5.31 -0.39 0.81
CA LEU A 77 -5.86 0.77 1.53
C LEU A 77 -5.41 2.09 0.92
N ILE A 78 -4.14 2.22 0.53
CA ILE A 78 -3.62 3.39 -0.19
C ILE A 78 -4.37 3.59 -1.51
N ARG A 79 -4.57 2.54 -2.28
CA ARG A 79 -5.33 2.59 -3.53
C ARG A 79 -6.76 3.06 -3.31
N ASP A 80 -7.42 2.57 -2.27
CA ASP A 80 -8.79 2.96 -1.94
C ASP A 80 -8.84 4.42 -1.47
N HIS A 81 -7.85 4.88 -0.70
CA HIS A 81 -7.68 6.28 -0.32
C HIS A 81 -7.54 7.18 -1.57
N TRP A 82 -6.66 6.85 -2.51
CA TRP A 82 -6.49 7.63 -3.75
C TRP A 82 -7.77 7.70 -4.59
N ARG A 83 -8.53 6.59 -4.69
CA ARG A 83 -9.82 6.57 -5.38
C ARG A 83 -10.85 7.48 -4.71
N LYS A 84 -10.86 7.51 -3.39
CA LYS A 84 -11.74 8.38 -2.61
C LYS A 84 -11.38 9.84 -2.84
N THR A 85 -10.12 10.21 -2.67
CA THR A 85 -9.61 11.58 -2.86
C THR A 85 -9.88 12.09 -4.27
N GLU A 86 -9.68 11.28 -5.29
CA GLU A 86 -9.96 11.67 -6.68
C GLU A 86 -11.46 11.87 -6.94
N ARG A 87 -12.34 11.05 -6.34
CA ARG A 87 -13.79 11.25 -6.44
C ARG A 87 -14.22 12.56 -5.77
N GLU A 88 -13.69 12.86 -4.59
CA GLU A 88 -13.97 14.10 -3.87
C GLU A 88 -13.50 15.32 -4.65
N ARG A 89 -12.29 15.24 -5.22
CA ARG A 89 -11.75 16.32 -6.10
C ARG A 89 -12.61 16.54 -7.34
N ARG A 90 -13.10 15.49 -7.98
CA ARG A 90 -14.02 15.61 -9.14
C ARG A 90 -15.36 16.21 -8.74
N ALA A 91 -15.92 15.79 -7.61
CA ALA A 91 -17.17 16.34 -7.08
C ALA A 91 -17.05 17.85 -6.78
N LEU A 92 -15.94 18.28 -6.16
CA LEU A 92 -15.66 19.69 -5.92
C LEU A 92 -15.54 20.50 -7.22
N ARG A 93 -14.84 19.98 -8.24
CA ARG A 93 -14.73 20.63 -9.55
C ARG A 93 -16.09 20.80 -10.26
N SER A 94 -17.00 19.83 -10.13
CA SER A 94 -18.34 19.93 -10.71
C SER A 94 -19.20 20.99 -10.04
N VAL A 95 -18.98 21.25 -8.75
CA VAL A 95 -19.69 22.32 -7.99
C VAL A 95 -19.09 23.69 -8.33
N THR A 96 -17.76 23.79 -8.48
CA THR A 96 -17.07 25.07 -8.78
C THR A 96 -17.09 25.45 -10.26
N ALA A 97 -17.40 24.54 -11.18
CA ALA A 97 -17.62 24.85 -12.59
C ALA A 97 -18.82 25.82 -12.85
N GLY A 98 -19.65 26.04 -11.81
CA GLY A 98 -20.69 27.08 -11.81
C GLY A 98 -20.27 28.44 -11.24
N SER A 99 -19.03 28.57 -10.76
CA SER A 99 -18.50 29.81 -10.18
C SER A 99 -17.11 30.07 -10.78
N ALA A 100 -17.00 31.10 -11.60
CA ALA A 100 -15.74 31.53 -12.21
C ALA A 100 -14.80 32.05 -11.12
N GLY A 101 -13.96 31.14 -10.59
CA GLY A 101 -12.87 31.44 -9.67
C GLY A 101 -11.62 30.76 -10.18
N ASP A 102 -10.51 31.53 -10.26
CA ASP A 102 -9.20 31.04 -10.69
C ASP A 102 -8.79 29.76 -9.98
N PRO A 103 -8.18 28.78 -10.68
CA PRO A 103 -7.67 27.59 -10.06
C PRO A 103 -6.52 27.96 -9.11
N VAL A 104 -6.71 27.75 -7.82
CA VAL A 104 -5.65 27.86 -6.82
C VAL A 104 -4.59 26.82 -7.17
N ALA A 105 -3.46 27.30 -7.67
CA ALA A 105 -2.30 26.49 -8.00
C ALA A 105 -1.67 25.99 -6.68
N PHE A 106 -1.79 24.70 -6.41
CA PHE A 106 -1.02 24.05 -5.34
C PHE A 106 0.43 23.83 -5.79
N PRO A 107 1.43 23.84 -4.89
CA PRO A 107 2.83 23.68 -5.26
C PRO A 107 3.08 22.31 -5.92
N VAL A 108 3.67 22.37 -7.11
CA VAL A 108 3.55 21.42 -8.22
C VAL A 108 4.45 20.18 -8.12
N GLN A 109 5.46 20.09 -7.21
CA GLN A 109 6.54 19.11 -7.39
C GLN A 109 6.31 17.72 -6.79
N ASP A 110 5.69 17.57 -5.61
CA ASP A 110 5.48 16.26 -4.98
C ASP A 110 4.12 15.61 -5.31
N VAL A 111 3.12 16.42 -5.60
CA VAL A 111 1.76 15.99 -5.96
C VAL A 111 1.75 15.27 -7.31
N ASP A 112 2.66 15.62 -8.21
CA ASP A 112 2.70 15.10 -9.58
C ASP A 112 3.14 13.64 -9.66
N VAL A 113 4.21 13.25 -8.96
CA VAL A 113 4.71 11.87 -8.99
C VAL A 113 3.69 10.90 -8.37
N ARG A 114 3.05 11.30 -7.28
CA ARG A 114 1.98 10.49 -6.66
C ARG A 114 0.79 10.32 -7.59
N ASN A 115 0.35 11.40 -8.22
CA ASN A 115 -0.74 11.36 -9.18
C ASN A 115 -0.40 10.48 -10.39
N LEU A 116 0.84 10.53 -10.87
CA LEU A 116 1.31 9.67 -11.95
C LEU A 116 1.32 8.19 -11.52
N ILE A 117 1.80 7.87 -10.32
CA ILE A 117 1.75 6.51 -9.79
C ILE A 117 0.29 6.07 -9.59
N ALA A 118 -0.56 6.94 -9.05
CA ALA A 118 -1.98 6.66 -8.88
C ALA A 118 -2.72 6.40 -10.19
N SER A 119 -2.28 7.06 -11.29
CA SER A 119 -2.85 6.88 -12.63
C SER A 119 -2.43 5.59 -13.32
N LEU A 120 -1.37 4.91 -12.84
CA LEU A 120 -0.99 3.62 -13.39
C LEU A 120 -2.13 2.61 -13.22
N PRO A 121 -2.38 1.75 -14.23
CA PRO A 121 -3.28 0.62 -14.05
C PRO A 121 -2.90 -0.22 -12.84
N PRO A 122 -3.85 -0.79 -12.07
CA PRO A 122 -3.56 -1.59 -10.87
C PRO A 122 -2.52 -2.68 -11.12
N ARG A 123 -2.57 -3.31 -12.28
CA ARG A 123 -1.62 -4.34 -12.71
C ARG A 123 -0.16 -3.87 -12.67
N LEU A 124 0.11 -2.62 -13.01
CA LEU A 124 1.45 -2.02 -13.05
C LEU A 124 1.80 -1.32 -11.73
N ARG A 125 0.82 -0.69 -11.11
CA ARG A 125 0.99 0.09 -9.89
C ARG A 125 1.34 -0.78 -8.69
N ASP A 126 0.62 -1.87 -8.48
CA ASP A 126 0.79 -2.71 -7.28
C ASP A 126 2.21 -3.31 -7.21
N PRO A 127 2.76 -3.95 -8.26
CA PRO A 127 4.15 -4.39 -8.22
C PRO A 127 5.15 -3.23 -8.11
N PHE A 128 4.85 -2.07 -8.69
CA PHE A 128 5.69 -0.89 -8.59
C PHE A 128 5.79 -0.40 -7.13
N LEU A 129 4.68 -0.27 -6.43
CA LEU A 129 4.66 0.15 -5.03
C LEU A 129 5.36 -0.85 -4.12
N LEU A 130 5.09 -2.15 -4.28
CA LEU A 130 5.73 -3.17 -3.47
C LEU A 130 7.24 -3.23 -3.68
N HIS A 131 7.71 -3.14 -4.92
CA HIS A 131 9.12 -3.25 -5.24
C HIS A 131 9.89 -1.97 -4.88
N TYR A 132 9.50 -0.82 -5.42
CA TYR A 132 10.27 0.43 -5.27
C TYR A 132 10.06 1.14 -3.93
N TYR A 133 8.87 1.07 -3.36
CA TYR A 133 8.57 1.71 -2.08
C TYR A 133 8.59 0.73 -0.91
N GLY A 134 8.12 -0.49 -1.10
CA GLY A 134 8.11 -1.53 -0.08
C GLY A 134 9.45 -2.25 0.08
N GLY A 135 10.33 -2.16 -0.93
CA GLY A 135 11.64 -2.81 -0.92
C GLY A 135 11.61 -4.33 -1.10
N PHE A 136 10.48 -4.88 -1.59
CA PHE A 136 10.36 -6.32 -1.82
C PHE A 136 11.09 -6.76 -3.09
N GLY A 137 11.76 -7.91 -3.01
CA GLY A 137 12.39 -8.53 -4.17
C GLY A 137 11.37 -9.04 -5.19
N LEU A 138 11.80 -9.27 -6.43
CA LEU A 138 10.89 -9.70 -7.52
C LEU A 138 10.13 -10.98 -7.19
N LYS A 139 10.80 -11.96 -6.58
CA LYS A 139 10.19 -13.23 -6.15
C LYS A 139 9.13 -13.02 -5.07
N GLU A 140 9.40 -12.13 -4.12
CA GLU A 140 8.44 -11.80 -3.06
C GLU A 140 7.22 -11.09 -3.64
N VAL A 141 7.41 -10.12 -4.53
CA VAL A 141 6.30 -9.44 -5.23
C VAL A 141 5.48 -10.43 -6.06
N ALA A 142 6.14 -11.34 -6.77
CA ALA A 142 5.49 -12.40 -7.55
C ALA A 142 4.61 -13.29 -6.66
N SER A 143 5.14 -13.72 -5.52
CA SER A 143 4.41 -14.51 -4.53
C SER A 143 3.22 -13.75 -3.95
N LEU A 144 3.42 -12.47 -3.55
CA LEU A 144 2.37 -11.62 -2.97
C LEU A 144 1.20 -11.38 -3.92
N LEU A 145 1.50 -11.17 -5.20
CA LEU A 145 0.51 -10.85 -6.22
C LEU A 145 -0.01 -12.10 -6.95
N HIS A 146 0.47 -13.30 -6.57
CA HIS A 146 0.14 -14.57 -7.22
C HIS A 146 0.36 -14.53 -8.75
N ARG A 147 1.52 -13.99 -9.17
CA ARG A 147 1.86 -13.78 -10.57
C ARG A 147 3.27 -14.25 -10.87
N PRO A 148 3.57 -14.77 -12.08
CA PRO A 148 4.92 -15.19 -12.44
C PRO A 148 5.94 -14.06 -12.33
N GLU A 149 7.17 -14.36 -11.89
CA GLU A 149 8.25 -13.37 -11.76
C GLU A 149 8.55 -12.64 -13.08
N GLY A 150 8.51 -13.36 -14.21
CA GLY A 150 8.68 -12.76 -15.54
C GLY A 150 7.59 -11.72 -15.86
N THR A 151 6.37 -11.97 -15.42
CA THR A 151 5.27 -11.00 -15.55
C THR A 151 5.50 -9.77 -14.69
N ILE A 152 5.98 -9.94 -13.44
CA ILE A 152 6.33 -8.81 -12.57
C ILE A 152 7.43 -7.96 -13.18
N LYS A 153 8.48 -8.57 -13.75
CA LYS A 153 9.55 -7.84 -14.47
C LYS A 153 9.00 -7.02 -15.63
N ALA A 154 8.14 -7.61 -16.46
CA ALA A 154 7.51 -6.94 -17.59
C ALA A 154 6.62 -5.77 -17.12
N ASP A 155 5.84 -5.97 -16.06
CA ASP A 155 4.98 -4.93 -15.51
C ASP A 155 5.76 -3.77 -14.90
N LEU A 156 6.86 -4.04 -14.19
CA LEU A 156 7.75 -3.01 -13.66
C LEU A 156 8.42 -2.21 -14.80
N PHE A 157 8.82 -2.89 -15.87
CA PHE A 157 9.35 -2.23 -17.05
C PHE A 157 8.32 -1.30 -17.70
N ALA A 158 7.09 -1.79 -17.91
CA ALA A 158 5.99 -1.02 -18.46
C ALA A 158 5.58 0.17 -17.57
N ALA A 159 5.56 -0.02 -16.23
CA ALA A 159 5.29 1.05 -15.27
C ALA A 159 6.33 2.17 -15.40
N ARG A 160 7.62 1.84 -15.41
CA ARG A 160 8.71 2.82 -15.57
C ARG A 160 8.63 3.56 -16.89
N ALA A 161 8.33 2.86 -17.98
CA ALA A 161 8.18 3.48 -19.30
C ALA A 161 7.07 4.52 -19.31
N ARG A 162 5.89 4.18 -18.76
CA ARG A 162 4.75 5.11 -18.67
C ARG A 162 5.06 6.32 -17.79
N LEU A 163 5.68 6.11 -16.63
CA LEU A 163 6.04 7.22 -15.74
C LEU A 163 7.07 8.15 -16.39
N ARG A 164 8.07 7.58 -17.11
CA ARG A 164 9.07 8.36 -17.84
C ARG A 164 8.44 9.23 -18.94
N THR A 165 7.56 8.65 -19.75
CA THR A 165 6.82 9.39 -20.78
C THR A 165 6.02 10.53 -20.16
N ALA A 166 5.25 10.25 -19.12
CA ALA A 166 4.42 11.25 -18.46
C ALA A 166 5.24 12.36 -17.77
N LEU A 167 6.46 12.08 -17.31
CA LEU A 167 7.38 13.10 -16.77
C LEU A 167 8.05 13.90 -17.89
N GLY A 168 8.46 13.25 -18.99
CA GLY A 168 9.10 13.91 -20.13
C GLY A 168 8.16 14.80 -20.95
N GLU A 169 6.88 14.51 -21.02
CA GLU A 169 5.86 15.36 -21.68
C GLU A 169 5.58 16.66 -20.92
N ARG A 170 6.05 16.80 -19.68
CA ARG A 170 5.87 18.00 -18.84
C ARG A 170 7.04 18.97 -18.88
N ASP A 171 8.20 18.49 -19.31
CA ASP A 171 9.42 19.31 -19.45
C ASP A 171 9.56 19.93 -20.85
N GLY A 172 8.58 19.75 -21.72
CA GLY A 172 8.48 20.30 -23.07
C GLY A 172 7.33 21.30 -23.20
#